data_5ee6d55c4ab378c80fc456aa1a434b2e
#
_entry.id   5ee6d55c4ab378c80fc456aa1a434b2e
#
_cell.length_a   1.000
_cell.length_b   1.000
_cell.length_c   1.000
_cell.angle_alpha   90.00
_cell.angle_beta   90.00
_cell.angle_gamma   90.00
#
_symmetry.space_group_name_H-M   'P 1'
#
loop_
_entity.id
_entity.type
_entity.pdbx_description
1 polymer ?
#
loop_
_entity_poly.entity_id
_entity_poly.type
_entity_poly.pdbx_seq_one_letter_code
_entity_poly.pdbx_strand_id
1 'polypeptide(L)'
;MTEHRAYRQWRALFRNHAKLPSLLKEIRSAERLVAERCLRFIHNWLDPQLPEGRRVGITPVKFQGVSNYLDGLQRKIALYLDDGRANFVVGLVDLYGIPASRIDLSQYTTVKDKIIAARGYMRSIVPKEYRDRFRQHFAVHEVEAWLLAYPEEWPPEVRDQITRRAPEQIDLTEPPAKFLKRILGRYKKTTTAMNLFPKVNPQVAIDKCPFLRQFMEDLLLLAKLLQ
;
A
#
# COMPACT_ATOMS: atom_id res chain seq x y z
N MET A 1 -5.02 -0.20 21.16
CA MET A 1 -4.16 0.30 22.29
C MET A 1 -2.66 0.29 21.99
N THR A 2 -2.19 0.17 20.75
CA THR A 2 -0.78 -0.02 20.38
C THR A 2 -0.14 1.13 19.58
N GLU A 3 -0.90 1.93 18.83
CA GLU A 3 -0.37 3.12 18.13
C GLU A 3 0.09 4.23 19.09
N HIS A 4 -0.63 4.44 20.20
CA HIS A 4 -0.24 5.40 21.23
C HIS A 4 1.07 5.05 21.95
N ARG A 5 1.49 3.79 21.96
CA ARG A 5 2.75 3.36 22.57
C ARG A 5 3.94 3.61 21.65
N ALA A 6 3.78 3.33 20.35
CA ALA A 6 4.78 3.65 19.33
C ALA A 6 4.98 5.16 19.19
N TYR A 7 3.90 5.95 19.22
CA TYR A 7 3.96 7.41 19.19
C TYR A 7 4.61 8.02 20.44
N ARG A 8 4.39 7.43 21.63
CA ARG A 8 5.07 7.86 22.88
C ARG A 8 6.54 7.48 22.91
N GLN A 9 6.92 6.29 22.41
CA GLN A 9 8.32 5.91 22.25
C GLN A 9 9.01 6.80 21.21
N TRP A 10 8.32 7.18 20.16
CA TRP A 10 8.78 8.14 19.18
C TRP A 10 9.03 9.53 19.80
N ARG A 11 8.11 10.06 20.60
CA ARG A 11 8.30 11.32 21.35
C ARG A 11 9.45 11.27 22.36
N ALA A 12 9.70 10.13 23.00
CA ALA A 12 10.80 9.98 23.96
C ALA A 12 12.18 10.00 23.27
N LEU A 13 12.28 9.47 22.04
CA LEU A 13 13.48 9.54 21.20
C LEU A 13 13.79 10.98 20.73
N PHE A 14 12.79 11.84 20.60
CA PHE A 14 12.96 13.23 20.17
C PHE A 14 13.56 14.16 21.24
N ARG A 15 13.69 13.73 22.49
CA ARG A 15 14.35 14.55 23.55
C ARG A 15 15.89 14.55 23.47
N ASN A 16 16.49 13.70 22.63
CA ASN A 16 17.93 13.64 22.41
C ASN A 16 18.29 14.24 21.04
N HIS A 17 18.43 15.56 20.97
CA HIS A 17 18.61 16.35 19.75
C HIS A 17 19.83 15.95 18.88
N ALA A 18 20.84 15.29 19.42
CA ALA A 18 22.07 14.95 18.68
C ALA A 18 21.92 13.77 17.68
N LYS A 19 20.93 12.88 17.88
CA LYS A 19 20.71 11.70 17.00
C LYS A 19 19.57 11.86 15.99
N LEU A 20 18.86 12.97 16.04
CA LEU A 20 17.67 13.23 15.24
C LEU A 20 17.90 13.23 13.71
N PRO A 21 18.97 13.92 13.20
CA PRO A 21 19.20 13.99 11.76
C PRO A 21 19.54 12.63 11.13
N SER A 22 20.30 11.77 11.83
CA SER A 22 20.64 10.44 11.35
C SER A 22 19.43 9.50 11.33
N LEU A 23 18.62 9.50 12.39
CA LEU A 23 17.40 8.70 12.48
C LEU A 23 16.37 9.11 11.43
N LEU A 24 16.15 10.41 11.21
CA LEU A 24 15.27 10.91 10.16
C LEU A 24 15.79 10.56 8.75
N LYS A 25 17.09 10.56 8.55
CA LYS A 25 17.70 10.12 7.28
C LYS A 25 17.49 8.63 7.04
N GLU A 26 17.64 7.78 8.06
CA GLU A 26 17.37 6.34 7.98
C GLU A 26 15.91 6.03 7.70
N ILE A 27 14.98 6.69 8.41
CA ILE A 27 13.52 6.53 8.18
C ILE A 27 13.16 6.94 6.74
N ARG A 28 13.63 8.11 6.28
CA ARG A 28 13.40 8.56 4.89
C ARG A 28 13.99 7.62 3.86
N SER A 29 15.17 7.05 4.14
CA SER A 29 15.82 6.06 3.27
C SER A 29 15.01 4.76 3.18
N ALA A 30 14.51 4.25 4.31
CA ALA A 30 13.69 3.04 4.36
C ALA A 30 12.36 3.21 3.62
N GLU A 31 11.67 4.32 3.86
CA GLU A 31 10.41 4.63 3.15
C GLU A 31 10.62 4.80 1.64
N ARG A 32 11.73 5.43 1.24
CA ARG A 32 12.09 5.57 -0.17
C ARG A 32 12.31 4.19 -0.80
N LEU A 33 13.03 3.30 -0.12
CA LEU A 33 13.27 1.94 -0.59
C LEU A 33 11.96 1.15 -0.78
N VAL A 34 11.01 1.28 0.15
CA VAL A 34 9.68 0.66 0.02
C VAL A 34 8.99 1.12 -1.26
N ALA A 35 8.95 2.43 -1.51
CA ALA A 35 8.31 2.97 -2.70
C ALA A 35 9.01 2.51 -4.00
N GLU A 36 10.33 2.51 -4.03
CA GLU A 36 11.11 2.07 -5.19
C GLU A 36 10.88 0.58 -5.51
N ARG A 37 10.79 -0.26 -4.48
CA ARG A 37 10.52 -1.69 -4.66
C ARG A 37 9.09 -1.96 -5.15
N CYS A 38 8.10 -1.27 -4.57
CA CYS A 38 6.71 -1.36 -5.06
C CYS A 38 6.59 -0.88 -6.51
N LEU A 39 7.24 0.23 -6.88
CA LEU A 39 7.25 0.71 -8.26
C LEU A 39 7.86 -0.31 -9.22
N ARG A 40 9.00 -0.90 -8.86
CA ARG A 40 9.62 -1.95 -9.67
C ARG A 40 8.70 -3.16 -9.84
N PHE A 41 8.00 -3.59 -8.78
CA PHE A 41 7.02 -4.66 -8.84
C PHE A 41 5.88 -4.32 -9.82
N ILE A 42 5.36 -3.08 -9.76
CA ILE A 42 4.32 -2.60 -10.68
C ILE A 42 4.84 -2.60 -12.12
N HIS A 43 5.99 -2.00 -12.39
CA HIS A 43 6.57 -1.91 -13.73
C HIS A 43 6.92 -3.29 -14.32
N ASN A 44 7.41 -4.22 -13.51
CA ASN A 44 7.71 -5.59 -13.98
C ASN A 44 6.47 -6.30 -14.55
N TRP A 45 5.28 -5.95 -14.08
CA TRP A 45 4.04 -6.50 -14.62
C TRP A 45 3.42 -5.62 -15.71
N LEU A 46 3.45 -4.30 -15.54
CA LEU A 46 2.76 -3.34 -16.40
C LEU A 46 3.48 -3.16 -17.74
N ASP A 47 4.79 -2.91 -17.71
CA ASP A 47 5.56 -2.56 -18.92
C ASP A 47 5.47 -3.62 -20.05
N PRO A 48 5.52 -4.93 -19.78
CA PRO A 48 5.38 -5.94 -20.84
C PRO A 48 3.99 -6.00 -21.50
N GLN A 49 2.98 -5.36 -20.90
CA GLN A 49 1.61 -5.34 -21.44
C GLN A 49 1.31 -4.07 -22.26
N LEU A 50 2.27 -3.17 -22.34
CA LEU A 50 2.20 -1.95 -23.15
C LEU A 50 2.85 -2.19 -24.53
N PRO A 51 2.50 -1.42 -25.55
CA PRO A 51 3.18 -1.48 -26.85
C PRO A 51 4.68 -1.29 -26.71
N GLU A 52 5.43 -1.92 -27.62
CA GLU A 52 6.89 -1.89 -27.62
C GLU A 52 7.43 -0.45 -27.56
N GLY A 53 8.41 -0.23 -26.70
CA GLY A 53 9.01 1.09 -26.45
C GLY A 53 8.16 2.07 -25.64
N ARG A 54 6.94 1.70 -25.25
CA ARG A 54 6.07 2.54 -24.41
C ARG A 54 6.25 2.21 -22.94
N ARG A 55 6.35 3.26 -22.12
CA ARG A 55 6.34 3.17 -20.65
C ARG A 55 5.46 4.26 -20.08
N VAL A 56 4.84 3.97 -18.94
CA VAL A 56 4.09 4.97 -18.17
C VAL A 56 4.95 5.45 -17.01
N GLY A 57 5.12 6.77 -16.91
CA GLY A 57 5.78 7.37 -15.76
C GLY A 57 4.87 7.30 -14.52
N ILE A 58 5.32 6.65 -13.46
CA ILE A 58 4.63 6.60 -12.18
C ILE A 58 5.46 7.35 -11.15
N THR A 59 4.90 8.44 -10.61
CA THR A 59 5.56 9.24 -9.57
C THR A 59 4.91 8.96 -8.22
N PRO A 60 5.62 8.31 -7.27
CA PRO A 60 5.07 8.02 -5.95
C PRO A 60 5.02 9.28 -5.10
N VAL A 61 3.87 9.53 -4.49
CA VAL A 61 3.66 10.60 -3.51
C VAL A 61 3.43 9.97 -2.15
N LYS A 62 4.30 10.27 -1.19
CA LYS A 62 4.25 9.68 0.14
C LYS A 62 3.48 10.55 1.12
N PHE A 63 2.78 9.87 2.03
CA PHE A 63 2.12 10.46 3.17
C PHE A 63 2.56 9.76 4.46
N GLN A 64 2.65 10.51 5.54
CA GLN A 64 2.97 9.96 6.88
C GLN A 64 1.71 9.37 7.52
N GLY A 65 1.26 8.21 6.98
CA GLY A 65 0.07 7.51 7.43
C GLY A 65 -1.23 7.96 6.75
N VAL A 66 -2.29 7.19 6.98
CA VAL A 66 -3.59 7.36 6.30
C VAL A 66 -4.28 8.66 6.69
N SER A 67 -4.15 9.13 7.94
CA SER A 67 -4.73 10.43 8.34
C SER A 67 -4.16 11.59 7.52
N ASN A 68 -2.83 11.67 7.37
CA ASN A 68 -2.20 12.71 6.55
C ASN A 68 -2.53 12.56 5.06
N TYR A 69 -2.73 11.33 4.58
CA TYR A 69 -3.24 11.08 3.25
C TYR A 69 -4.64 11.71 3.07
N LEU A 70 -5.57 11.43 3.97
CA LEU A 70 -6.94 11.96 3.91
C LEU A 70 -6.96 13.50 3.98
N ASP A 71 -6.18 14.09 4.87
CA ASP A 71 -6.12 15.53 5.05
C ASP A 71 -5.47 16.27 3.86
N GLY A 72 -4.52 15.59 3.19
CA GLY A 72 -3.79 16.16 2.06
C GLY A 72 -4.33 15.81 0.69
N LEU A 73 -5.29 14.87 0.59
CA LEU A 73 -5.70 14.24 -0.66
C LEU A 73 -6.18 15.26 -1.71
N GLN A 74 -7.15 16.10 -1.34
CA GLN A 74 -7.72 17.10 -2.25
C GLN A 74 -6.64 18.03 -2.82
N ARG A 75 -5.82 18.61 -1.94
CA ARG A 75 -4.75 19.52 -2.35
C ARG A 75 -3.72 18.86 -3.27
N LYS A 76 -3.40 17.58 -3.00
CA LYS A 76 -2.44 16.84 -3.85
C LYS A 76 -3.03 16.50 -5.20
N ILE A 77 -4.30 16.08 -5.26
CA ILE A 77 -4.99 15.81 -6.52
C ILE A 77 -4.98 17.07 -7.38
N ALA A 78 -5.44 18.21 -6.86
CA ALA A 78 -5.44 19.48 -7.57
C ALA A 78 -4.03 19.83 -8.07
N LEU A 79 -3.03 19.82 -7.18
CA LEU A 79 -1.64 20.15 -7.54
C LEU A 79 -1.11 19.33 -8.73
N TYR A 80 -1.40 18.04 -8.79
CA TYR A 80 -0.85 17.18 -9.84
C TYR A 80 -1.68 17.20 -11.13
N LEU A 81 -3.00 17.38 -11.03
CA LEU A 81 -3.88 17.37 -12.19
C LEU A 81 -3.99 18.73 -12.86
N ASP A 82 -4.00 19.84 -12.11
CA ASP A 82 -4.13 21.20 -12.66
C ASP A 82 -2.82 21.68 -13.27
N ASP A 83 -1.68 21.36 -12.63
CA ASP A 83 -0.36 21.72 -13.16
C ASP A 83 0.06 20.84 -14.37
N GLY A 84 -0.79 19.88 -14.79
CA GLY A 84 -0.47 18.95 -15.88
C GLY A 84 0.67 17.98 -15.56
N ARG A 85 1.06 17.85 -14.28
CA ARG A 85 2.13 16.93 -13.83
C ARG A 85 1.72 15.47 -13.90
N ALA A 86 0.41 15.20 -13.89
CA ALA A 86 -0.15 13.87 -14.04
C ALA A 86 -1.45 13.91 -14.84
N ASN A 87 -1.70 12.87 -15.62
CA ASN A 87 -2.97 12.67 -16.30
C ASN A 87 -4.00 12.04 -15.35
N PHE A 88 -3.55 11.15 -14.49
CA PHE A 88 -4.35 10.46 -13.48
C PHE A 88 -3.65 10.44 -12.12
N VAL A 89 -4.45 10.36 -11.06
CA VAL A 89 -3.97 10.14 -9.69
C VAL A 89 -4.59 8.84 -9.16
N VAL A 90 -3.75 7.95 -8.67
CA VAL A 90 -4.18 6.68 -8.08
C VAL A 90 -3.77 6.64 -6.63
N GLY A 91 -4.75 6.56 -5.73
CA GLY A 91 -4.54 6.37 -4.30
C GLY A 91 -4.41 4.88 -3.95
N LEU A 92 -3.43 4.53 -3.14
CA LEU A 92 -3.27 3.20 -2.55
C LEU A 92 -2.97 3.37 -1.07
N VAL A 93 -3.86 2.91 -0.20
CA VAL A 93 -3.72 3.01 1.26
C VAL A 93 -4.15 1.70 1.92
N ASP A 94 -3.65 1.46 3.13
CA ASP A 94 -4.11 0.35 3.96
C ASP A 94 -5.58 0.56 4.38
N LEU A 95 -6.44 -0.41 4.06
CA LEU A 95 -7.87 -0.35 4.38
C LEU A 95 -8.11 -0.20 5.89
N TYR A 96 -7.38 -0.96 6.69
CA TYR A 96 -7.52 -0.96 8.15
C TYR A 96 -6.78 0.18 8.84
N GLY A 97 -6.01 0.96 8.09
CA GLY A 97 -5.38 2.19 8.55
C GLY A 97 -6.33 3.40 8.56
N ILE A 98 -7.54 3.29 8.00
CA ILE A 98 -8.52 4.38 7.97
C ILE A 98 -9.05 4.60 9.38
N PRO A 99 -8.94 5.82 9.95
CA PRO A 99 -9.45 6.10 11.28
C PRO A 99 -10.99 5.99 11.36
N ALA A 100 -11.51 5.37 12.42
CA ALA A 100 -12.97 5.27 12.64
C ALA A 100 -13.65 6.64 12.76
N SER A 101 -12.91 7.68 13.16
CA SER A 101 -13.40 9.07 13.16
C SER A 101 -13.69 9.64 11.76
N ARG A 102 -13.16 9.01 10.70
CA ARG A 102 -13.41 9.39 9.30
C ARG A 102 -14.52 8.52 8.69
N ILE A 103 -14.44 7.23 8.90
CA ILE A 103 -15.45 6.26 8.54
C ILE A 103 -15.31 5.03 9.45
N ASP A 104 -16.39 4.66 10.12
CA ASP A 104 -16.42 3.46 10.93
C ASP A 104 -16.65 2.23 10.03
N LEU A 105 -15.56 1.52 9.73
CA LEU A 105 -15.60 0.30 8.95
C LEU A 105 -16.02 -0.94 9.76
N SER A 106 -16.15 -0.83 11.09
CA SER A 106 -16.56 -1.97 11.93
C SER A 106 -18.02 -2.37 11.72
N GLN A 107 -18.85 -1.44 11.26
CA GLN A 107 -20.27 -1.69 10.92
C GLN A 107 -20.48 -2.58 9.69
N TYR A 108 -19.45 -2.81 8.89
CA TYR A 108 -19.53 -3.64 7.68
C TYR A 108 -18.92 -5.01 7.94
N THR A 109 -19.65 -6.06 7.59
CA THR A 109 -19.27 -7.45 7.88
C THR A 109 -18.22 -7.97 6.89
N THR A 110 -18.39 -7.67 5.60
CA THR A 110 -17.47 -8.18 4.57
C THR A 110 -16.38 -7.17 4.18
N VAL A 111 -15.23 -7.67 3.76
CA VAL A 111 -14.15 -6.83 3.21
C VAL A 111 -14.63 -6.04 2.00
N LYS A 112 -15.46 -6.66 1.16
CA LYS A 112 -16.03 -6.01 -0.03
C LYS A 112 -16.87 -4.79 0.37
N ASP A 113 -17.73 -4.91 1.37
CA ASP A 113 -18.57 -3.79 1.83
C ASP A 113 -17.72 -2.68 2.47
N LYS A 114 -16.70 -3.05 3.24
CA LYS A 114 -15.72 -2.09 3.78
C LYS A 114 -15.03 -1.30 2.68
N ILE A 115 -14.61 -1.95 1.59
CA ILE A 115 -13.98 -1.30 0.44
C ILE A 115 -14.97 -0.38 -0.28
N ILE A 116 -16.20 -0.83 -0.50
CA ILE A 116 -17.25 -0.02 -1.14
C ILE A 116 -17.49 1.26 -0.31
N ALA A 117 -17.68 1.12 0.99
CA ALA A 117 -17.87 2.24 1.89
C ALA A 117 -16.68 3.20 1.93
N ALA A 118 -15.46 2.67 2.08
CA ALA A 118 -14.23 3.45 2.08
C ALA A 118 -14.02 4.18 0.74
N ARG A 119 -14.29 3.53 -0.39
CA ARG A 119 -14.21 4.13 -1.73
C ARG A 119 -15.26 5.24 -1.90
N GLY A 120 -16.48 5.01 -1.41
CA GLY A 120 -17.55 6.02 -1.40
C GLY A 120 -17.13 7.26 -0.60
N TYR A 121 -16.57 7.07 0.59
CA TYR A 121 -16.03 8.15 1.40
C TYR A 121 -14.90 8.91 0.68
N MET A 122 -13.92 8.21 0.11
CA MET A 122 -12.84 8.86 -0.64
C MET A 122 -13.38 9.66 -1.82
N ARG A 123 -14.36 9.11 -2.56
CA ARG A 123 -15.00 9.82 -3.67
C ARG A 123 -15.76 11.06 -3.19
N SER A 124 -16.35 11.04 -2.00
CA SER A 124 -17.10 12.21 -1.46
C SER A 124 -16.19 13.38 -1.12
N ILE A 125 -14.97 13.11 -0.63
CA ILE A 125 -14.00 14.16 -0.28
C ILE A 125 -13.19 14.66 -1.49
N VAL A 126 -13.22 13.97 -2.63
CA VAL A 126 -12.55 14.42 -3.87
C VAL A 126 -13.49 15.35 -4.64
N PRO A 127 -13.05 16.57 -5.05
CA PRO A 127 -13.83 17.49 -5.85
C PRO A 127 -14.35 16.84 -7.14
N LYS A 128 -15.55 17.23 -7.57
CA LYS A 128 -16.26 16.54 -8.68
C LYS A 128 -15.45 16.54 -9.96
N GLU A 129 -14.77 17.62 -10.25
CA GLU A 129 -13.94 17.86 -11.45
C GLU A 129 -12.77 16.89 -11.60
N TYR A 130 -12.30 16.30 -10.49
CA TYR A 130 -11.16 15.36 -10.53
C TYR A 130 -11.58 13.88 -10.47
N ARG A 131 -12.86 13.57 -10.20
CA ARG A 131 -13.32 12.20 -9.93
C ARG A 131 -13.09 11.24 -11.08
N ASP A 132 -13.09 11.70 -12.30
CA ASP A 132 -12.87 10.86 -13.48
C ASP A 132 -11.37 10.57 -13.71
N ARG A 133 -10.51 11.42 -13.15
CA ARG A 133 -9.05 11.27 -13.21
C ARG A 133 -8.44 10.74 -11.91
N PHE A 134 -9.27 10.36 -10.94
CA PHE A 134 -8.86 9.80 -9.66
C PHE A 134 -9.40 8.39 -9.48
N ARG A 135 -8.54 7.48 -9.02
CA ARG A 135 -8.91 6.11 -8.61
C ARG A 135 -8.41 5.84 -7.20
N GLN A 136 -9.24 5.19 -6.38
CA GLN A 136 -8.86 4.79 -5.03
C GLN A 136 -8.82 3.27 -4.92
N HIS A 137 -7.68 2.77 -4.47
CA HIS A 137 -7.46 1.36 -4.14
C HIS A 137 -7.02 1.20 -2.68
N PHE A 138 -7.17 -0.02 -2.19
CA PHE A 138 -6.82 -0.38 -0.83
C PHE A 138 -5.94 -1.62 -0.83
N ALA A 139 -4.82 -1.55 -0.11
CA ALA A 139 -4.10 -2.74 0.30
C ALA A 139 -4.92 -3.38 1.43
N VAL A 140 -5.55 -4.52 1.15
CA VAL A 140 -6.23 -5.31 2.16
C VAL A 140 -5.16 -6.09 2.90
N HIS A 141 -5.07 -5.89 4.21
CA HIS A 141 -4.05 -6.50 5.06
C HIS A 141 -2.61 -6.13 4.70
N GLU A 142 -2.34 -4.89 4.31
CA GLU A 142 -1.01 -4.36 4.00
C GLU A 142 -0.40 -4.97 2.72
N VAL A 143 0.72 -4.44 2.27
CA VAL A 143 1.48 -4.97 1.12
C VAL A 143 2.11 -6.34 1.40
N GLU A 144 2.22 -6.73 2.67
CA GLU A 144 2.69 -8.04 3.09
C GLU A 144 1.81 -9.18 2.58
N ALA A 145 0.51 -8.97 2.40
CA ALA A 145 -0.37 -9.95 1.79
C ALA A 145 0.11 -10.36 0.38
N TRP A 146 0.64 -9.41 -0.39
CA TRP A 146 1.19 -9.70 -1.72
C TRP A 146 2.45 -10.56 -1.66
N LEU A 147 3.27 -10.39 -0.62
CA LEU A 147 4.46 -11.21 -0.39
C LEU A 147 4.09 -12.62 0.06
N LEU A 148 3.02 -12.77 0.85
CA LEU A 148 2.49 -14.07 1.27
C LEU A 148 1.90 -14.88 0.12
N ALA A 149 1.59 -14.23 -1.02
CA ALA A 149 1.19 -14.91 -2.25
C ALA A 149 2.27 -15.83 -2.83
N TYR A 150 3.53 -15.66 -2.39
CA TYR A 150 4.69 -16.40 -2.86
C TYR A 150 5.32 -17.22 -1.72
N PRO A 151 4.69 -18.33 -1.33
CA PRO A 151 5.08 -19.09 -0.14
C PRO A 151 6.49 -19.67 -0.23
N GLU A 152 7.02 -19.95 -1.42
CA GLU A 152 8.33 -20.55 -1.65
C GLU A 152 9.48 -19.70 -1.12
N GLU A 153 9.30 -18.40 -1.05
CA GLU A 153 10.32 -17.46 -0.55
C GLU A 153 10.31 -17.33 0.99
N TRP A 154 9.37 -17.99 1.66
CA TRP A 154 9.27 -17.95 3.11
C TRP A 154 9.83 -19.22 3.76
N PRO A 155 10.35 -19.11 5.00
CA PRO A 155 10.73 -20.28 5.78
C PRO A 155 9.57 -21.25 5.98
N PRO A 156 9.84 -22.56 6.20
CA PRO A 156 8.80 -23.59 6.36
C PRO A 156 7.71 -23.20 7.37
N GLU A 157 8.07 -22.59 8.50
CA GLU A 157 7.16 -22.21 9.57
C GLU A 157 6.09 -21.21 9.11
N VAL A 158 6.45 -20.33 8.17
CA VAL A 158 5.52 -19.37 7.53
C VAL A 158 4.75 -20.07 6.42
N ARG A 159 5.47 -20.77 5.53
CA ARG A 159 4.91 -21.46 4.37
C ARG A 159 3.78 -22.41 4.74
N ASP A 160 3.96 -23.23 5.75
CA ASP A 160 2.98 -24.23 6.17
C ASP A 160 1.67 -23.61 6.69
N GLN A 161 1.73 -22.35 7.15
CA GLN A 161 0.55 -21.63 7.64
C GLN A 161 -0.18 -20.84 6.55
N ILE A 162 0.50 -20.46 5.45
CA ILE A 162 -0.09 -19.64 4.39
C ILE A 162 -0.58 -20.44 3.19
N THR A 163 -0.09 -21.67 2.96
CA THR A 163 -0.40 -22.48 1.77
C THR A 163 -1.88 -22.81 1.57
N ARG A 164 -2.69 -22.71 2.62
CA ARG A 164 -4.11 -23.14 2.59
C ARG A 164 -5.10 -22.00 2.40
N ARG A 165 -4.66 -20.75 2.34
CA ARG A 165 -5.54 -19.57 2.29
C ARG A 165 -5.08 -18.56 1.25
N ALA A 166 -6.05 -17.93 0.58
CA ALA A 166 -5.73 -16.79 -0.28
C ALA A 166 -5.12 -15.67 0.59
N PRO A 167 -3.98 -15.05 0.18
CA PRO A 167 -3.23 -14.12 1.04
C PRO A 167 -4.02 -12.93 1.55
N GLU A 168 -4.94 -12.40 0.76
CA GLU A 168 -5.83 -11.30 1.16
C GLU A 168 -7.02 -11.77 2.01
N GLN A 169 -7.14 -13.07 2.26
CA GLN A 169 -8.14 -13.71 3.11
C GLN A 169 -7.51 -14.35 4.36
N ILE A 170 -6.18 -14.30 4.48
CA ILE A 170 -5.47 -14.81 5.67
C ILE A 170 -5.81 -13.88 6.81
N ASP A 171 -6.83 -14.30 7.50
CA ASP A 171 -7.32 -13.84 8.77
C ASP A 171 -7.49 -12.32 8.98
N LEU A 172 -8.73 -11.92 8.99
CA LEU A 172 -9.18 -10.58 9.38
C LEU A 172 -8.83 -10.23 10.83
N THR A 173 -8.41 -11.19 11.66
CA THR A 173 -8.12 -11.00 13.08
C THR A 173 -6.65 -10.68 13.36
N GLU A 174 -5.74 -11.11 12.49
CA GLU A 174 -4.30 -10.83 12.64
C GLU A 174 -3.70 -10.26 11.34
N PRO A 175 -3.32 -8.96 11.31
CA PRO A 175 -2.65 -8.37 10.13
C PRO A 175 -1.38 -9.13 9.74
N PRO A 176 -1.06 -9.27 8.44
CA PRO A 176 0.10 -10.04 7.95
C PRO A 176 1.41 -9.68 8.62
N ALA A 177 1.69 -8.41 8.86
CA ALA A 177 2.91 -8.00 9.55
C ALA A 177 2.97 -8.51 11.00
N LYS A 178 1.83 -8.59 11.69
CA LYS A 178 1.74 -9.11 13.05
C LYS A 178 1.90 -10.63 13.06
N PHE A 179 1.25 -11.32 12.13
CA PHE A 179 1.40 -12.75 11.88
C PHE A 179 2.88 -13.12 11.63
N LEU A 180 3.54 -12.45 10.68
CA LEU A 180 4.94 -12.68 10.37
C LEU A 180 5.86 -12.39 11.56
N LYS A 181 5.59 -11.35 12.34
CA LYS A 181 6.37 -11.05 13.55
C LYS A 181 6.21 -12.12 14.62
N ARG A 182 5.01 -12.68 14.78
CA ARG A 182 4.74 -13.77 15.74
C ARG A 182 5.50 -15.04 15.37
N ILE A 183 5.52 -15.41 14.09
CA ILE A 183 6.16 -16.65 13.63
C ILE A 183 7.68 -16.49 13.55
N LEU A 184 8.17 -15.41 12.95
CA LEU A 184 9.60 -15.23 12.68
C LEU A 184 10.36 -14.54 13.83
N GLY A 185 9.67 -14.00 14.83
CA GLY A 185 10.28 -13.27 15.95
C GLY A 185 11.04 -11.99 15.56
N ARG A 186 11.69 -11.97 14.40
CA ARG A 186 12.55 -10.87 13.92
C ARG A 186 12.06 -10.20 12.65
N TYR A 187 10.77 -10.35 12.29
CA TYR A 187 10.23 -9.71 11.12
C TYR A 187 10.28 -8.18 11.21
N LYS A 188 10.83 -7.54 10.18
CA LYS A 188 10.81 -6.08 10.01
C LYS A 188 10.31 -5.75 8.61
N LYS A 189 9.24 -4.96 8.53
CA LYS A 189 8.62 -4.49 7.28
C LYS A 189 9.63 -3.83 6.33
N THR A 190 10.51 -3.00 6.88
CA THR A 190 11.49 -2.20 6.14
C THR A 190 12.70 -2.98 5.63
N THR A 191 12.95 -4.18 6.13
CA THR A 191 14.09 -5.01 5.70
C THR A 191 13.62 -6.34 5.13
N THR A 192 12.92 -7.16 5.91
CA THR A 192 12.51 -8.50 5.49
C THR A 192 11.58 -8.44 4.28
N ALA A 193 10.50 -7.64 4.36
CA ALA A 193 9.58 -7.49 3.23
C ALA A 193 10.28 -6.92 1.99
N MET A 194 11.11 -5.90 2.19
CA MET A 194 11.79 -5.24 1.08
C MET A 194 12.77 -6.15 0.34
N ASN A 195 13.40 -7.10 1.02
CA ASN A 195 14.28 -8.08 0.39
C ASN A 195 13.51 -9.16 -0.39
N LEU A 196 12.24 -9.38 -0.07
CA LEU A 196 11.38 -10.35 -0.74
C LEU A 196 10.71 -9.76 -1.99
N PHE A 197 10.34 -8.49 -2.00
CA PHE A 197 9.66 -7.86 -3.15
C PHE A 197 10.33 -8.12 -4.52
N PRO A 198 11.66 -8.05 -4.68
CA PRO A 198 12.31 -8.33 -5.95
C PRO A 198 12.18 -9.78 -6.43
N LYS A 199 11.88 -10.69 -5.51
CA LYS A 199 11.78 -12.13 -5.78
C LYS A 199 10.36 -12.57 -6.13
N VAL A 200 9.36 -11.79 -5.73
CA VAL A 200 7.95 -12.10 -5.99
C VAL A 200 7.64 -11.86 -7.45
N ASN A 201 7.14 -12.88 -8.13
CA ASN A 201 6.56 -12.72 -9.46
C ASN A 201 5.22 -11.96 -9.33
N PRO A 202 5.09 -10.78 -9.95
CA PRO A 202 3.87 -9.98 -9.84
C PRO A 202 2.62 -10.74 -10.30
N GLN A 203 2.71 -11.56 -11.36
CA GLN A 203 1.56 -12.31 -11.86
C GLN A 203 1.02 -13.31 -10.83
N VAL A 204 1.91 -14.02 -10.12
CA VAL A 204 1.49 -14.96 -9.07
C VAL A 204 0.77 -14.23 -7.92
N ALA A 205 1.26 -13.06 -7.53
CA ALA A 205 0.60 -12.25 -6.51
C ALA A 205 -0.77 -11.75 -6.99
N ILE A 206 -0.88 -11.28 -8.24
CA ILE A 206 -2.12 -10.83 -8.86
C ILE A 206 -3.15 -11.96 -8.93
N ASP A 207 -2.73 -13.17 -9.27
CA ASP A 207 -3.61 -14.33 -9.39
C ASP A 207 -4.22 -14.74 -8.04
N LYS A 208 -3.47 -14.57 -6.96
CA LYS A 208 -3.89 -14.94 -5.60
C LYS A 208 -4.52 -13.80 -4.79
N CYS A 209 -4.33 -12.54 -5.22
CA CYS A 209 -4.75 -11.35 -4.49
C CYS A 209 -5.76 -10.52 -5.33
N PRO A 210 -7.07 -10.73 -5.17
CA PRO A 210 -8.09 -10.08 -6.00
C PRO A 210 -8.09 -8.55 -5.92
N PHE A 211 -7.75 -7.97 -4.78
CA PHE A 211 -7.70 -6.50 -4.64
C PHE A 211 -6.41 -5.91 -5.26
N LEU A 212 -5.29 -6.63 -5.17
CA LEU A 212 -4.10 -6.31 -5.96
C LEU A 212 -4.39 -6.40 -7.45
N ARG A 213 -5.07 -7.46 -7.91
CA ARG A 213 -5.48 -7.61 -9.30
C ARG A 213 -6.26 -6.40 -9.78
N GLN A 214 -7.29 -5.99 -9.06
CA GLN A 214 -8.10 -4.81 -9.42
C GLN A 214 -7.26 -3.53 -9.52
N PHE A 215 -6.30 -3.34 -8.60
CA PHE A 215 -5.38 -2.22 -8.64
C PHE A 215 -4.50 -2.24 -9.89
N MET A 216 -3.92 -3.39 -10.21
CA MET A 216 -3.02 -3.54 -11.37
C MET A 216 -3.76 -3.41 -12.70
N GLU A 217 -4.96 -4.00 -12.82
CA GLU A 217 -5.81 -3.89 -14.00
C GLU A 217 -6.27 -2.44 -14.25
N ASP A 218 -6.62 -1.70 -13.20
CA ASP A 218 -6.93 -0.27 -13.33
C ASP A 218 -5.71 0.54 -13.79
N LEU A 219 -4.51 0.25 -13.26
CA LEU A 219 -3.29 0.90 -13.76
C LEU A 219 -3.04 0.61 -15.24
N LEU A 220 -3.25 -0.63 -15.67
CA LEU A 220 -3.11 -0.99 -17.10
C LEU A 220 -4.14 -0.27 -17.96
N LEU A 221 -5.40 -0.20 -17.50
CA LEU A 221 -6.45 0.54 -18.20
C LEU A 221 -6.07 2.01 -18.36
N LEU A 222 -5.66 2.67 -17.27
CA LEU A 222 -5.23 4.07 -17.29
C LEU A 222 -4.01 4.28 -18.19
N ALA A 223 -3.04 3.35 -18.16
CA ALA A 223 -1.87 3.39 -19.02
C ALA A 223 -2.25 3.32 -20.51
N LYS A 224 -3.22 2.49 -20.88
CA LYS A 224 -3.72 2.38 -22.25
C LYS A 224 -4.50 3.61 -22.72
N LEU A 225 -5.14 4.35 -21.82
CA LEU A 225 -5.82 5.61 -22.16
C LEU A 225 -4.84 6.76 -22.48
N LEU A 226 -3.56 6.61 -22.14
CA LEU A 226 -2.51 7.61 -22.40
C LEU A 226 -1.75 7.35 -23.71
N GLN A 227 -2.12 6.34 -24.44
CA GLN A 227 -1.52 5.93 -25.71
C GLN A 227 -2.33 6.43 -26.88
#